data_eab1a9184bfbca9070abc265886e557f
#
_entry.id   eab1a9184bfbca9070abc265886e557f
#
_cell.length_a   1.000
_cell.length_b   1.000
_cell.length_c   1.000
_cell.angle_alpha   90.00
_cell.angle_beta   90.00
_cell.angle_gamma   90.00
#
_symmetry.space_group_name_H-M   'P 1'
#
loop_
_entity.id
_entity.type
_entity.pdbx_description
1 polymer ?
#
loop_
_entity_poly.entity_id
_entity_poly.type
_entity_poly.pdbx_seq_one_letter_code
_entity_poly.pdbx_strand_id
1 'polypeptide(L)'
;MYMNNTEPVEIDEYRLELENRIRNLLWTVSGDYQLDMKPDVSLFLRSKAIALYDGIKQGALARYYDKDMLGLYLVKKIFLQAGENELTFVAQLCIEEAIGDKICEERPGIRDMQRQCMEDILEQEFDILPDLRDIPGRLKVAVLRRRLNNGEWHVEKKLQPFMELIERAGNSTDTLELIRVIDELYNRLMDPDFESMHGTLEQVLAVTMEDLTEYSLSLIHI
;
A
#
# COMPACT_ATOMS: atom_id res chain seq x y z
N MET A 1 -7.93 -37.58 34.24
CA MET A 1 -7.03 -36.49 33.80
C MET A 1 -7.70 -35.79 32.64
N TYR A 2 -8.48 -34.76 32.93
CA TYR A 2 -9.23 -34.03 31.93
C TYR A 2 -8.31 -32.89 31.40
N MET A 3 -7.89 -33.00 30.12
CA MET A 3 -7.26 -31.89 29.45
C MET A 3 -8.35 -30.87 29.10
N ASN A 4 -8.26 -29.69 29.68
CA ASN A 4 -9.13 -28.55 29.33
C ASN A 4 -8.81 -28.08 27.89
N ASN A 5 -9.73 -28.34 26.99
CA ASN A 5 -9.75 -27.79 25.62
C ASN A 5 -10.33 -26.36 25.65
N THR A 6 -9.65 -25.42 26.29
CA THR A 6 -10.10 -24.01 26.33
C THR A 6 -9.41 -23.11 25.31
N GLU A 7 -8.37 -23.57 24.63
CA GLU A 7 -7.58 -22.75 23.70
C GLU A 7 -8.28 -22.33 22.37
N PRO A 8 -9.13 -23.15 21.72
CA PRO A 8 -9.71 -22.73 20.43
C PRO A 8 -10.70 -21.58 20.52
N VAL A 9 -11.46 -21.49 21.60
CA VAL A 9 -12.57 -20.50 21.76
C VAL A 9 -12.02 -19.10 22.04
N GLU A 10 -10.97 -18.97 22.84
CA GLU A 10 -10.36 -17.66 23.15
C GLU A 10 -9.68 -17.03 21.92
N ILE A 11 -9.07 -17.84 21.05
CA ILE A 11 -8.43 -17.36 19.81
C ILE A 11 -9.47 -16.83 18.84
N ASP A 12 -10.62 -17.50 18.70
CA ASP A 12 -11.69 -17.09 17.81
C ASP A 12 -12.39 -15.80 18.28
N GLU A 13 -12.62 -15.64 19.59
CA GLU A 13 -13.20 -14.40 20.14
C GLU A 13 -12.28 -13.20 19.95
N TYR A 14 -10.99 -13.37 20.22
CA TYR A 14 -10.00 -12.32 20.05
C TYR A 14 -9.83 -11.92 18.57
N ARG A 15 -9.84 -12.89 17.67
CA ARG A 15 -9.82 -12.66 16.22
C ARG A 15 -11.04 -11.84 15.78
N LEU A 16 -12.23 -12.20 16.23
CA LEU A 16 -13.46 -11.50 15.90
C LEU A 16 -13.45 -10.05 16.42
N GLU A 17 -12.94 -9.83 17.63
CA GLU A 17 -12.77 -8.49 18.19
C GLU A 17 -11.83 -7.64 17.33
N LEU A 18 -10.70 -8.21 16.91
CA LEU A 18 -9.73 -7.52 16.05
C LEU A 18 -10.33 -7.18 14.69
N GLU A 19 -11.01 -8.12 14.04
CA GLU A 19 -11.71 -7.89 12.77
C GLU A 19 -12.71 -6.72 12.88
N ASN A 20 -13.49 -6.69 13.97
CA ASN A 20 -14.42 -5.60 14.22
C ASN A 20 -13.72 -4.25 14.45
N ARG A 21 -12.58 -4.24 15.15
CA ARG A 21 -11.78 -3.02 15.34
C ARG A 21 -11.21 -2.50 14.03
N ILE A 22 -10.65 -3.38 13.19
CA ILE A 22 -10.10 -3.02 11.88
C ILE A 22 -11.22 -2.45 11.00
N ARG A 23 -12.39 -3.10 10.96
CA ARG A 23 -13.56 -2.64 10.20
C ARG A 23 -14.05 -1.27 10.68
N ASN A 24 -14.12 -1.06 11.99
CA ASN A 24 -14.51 0.23 12.55
C ASN A 24 -13.51 1.34 12.20
N LEU A 25 -12.21 1.05 12.20
CA LEU A 25 -11.18 2.01 11.77
C LEU A 25 -11.34 2.35 10.29
N LEU A 26 -11.51 1.33 9.44
CA LEU A 26 -11.76 1.49 8.00
C LEU A 26 -12.96 2.41 7.74
N TRP A 27 -14.11 2.13 8.36
CA TRP A 27 -15.32 2.94 8.20
C TRP A 27 -15.14 4.36 8.74
N THR A 28 -14.51 4.49 9.91
CA THR A 28 -14.27 5.80 10.52
C THR A 28 -13.37 6.67 9.66
N VAL A 29 -12.39 6.08 9.01
CA VAL A 29 -11.43 6.80 8.17
C VAL A 29 -12.00 7.11 6.79
N SER A 30 -12.64 6.14 6.14
CA SER A 30 -13.27 6.33 4.82
C SER A 30 -14.46 7.30 4.87
N GLY A 31 -15.19 7.32 5.99
CA GLY A 31 -16.51 7.98 6.07
C GLY A 31 -17.62 7.19 5.40
N ASP A 32 -17.33 5.99 4.91
CA ASP A 32 -18.28 5.10 4.23
C ASP A 32 -18.50 3.83 5.05
N TYR A 33 -19.68 3.72 5.66
CA TYR A 33 -20.07 2.56 6.48
C TYR A 33 -20.58 1.37 5.64
N GLN A 34 -20.71 1.53 4.32
CA GLN A 34 -21.09 0.47 3.41
C GLN A 34 -19.88 -0.19 2.75
N LEU A 35 -18.68 0.33 3.01
CA LEU A 35 -17.46 -0.23 2.46
C LEU A 35 -17.27 -1.65 2.97
N ASP A 36 -17.52 -2.62 2.11
CA ASP A 36 -17.33 -4.04 2.44
C ASP A 36 -15.90 -4.45 2.08
N MET A 37 -15.08 -4.60 3.10
CA MET A 37 -13.74 -5.14 2.97
C MET A 37 -13.51 -6.16 4.08
N LYS A 38 -12.94 -7.30 3.72
CA LYS A 38 -12.49 -8.28 4.70
C LYS A 38 -11.13 -7.85 5.23
N PRO A 39 -11.01 -7.53 6.53
CA PRO A 39 -9.72 -7.22 7.12
C PRO A 39 -8.74 -8.39 6.95
N ASP A 40 -7.51 -8.08 6.60
CA ASP A 40 -6.45 -9.10 6.60
C ASP A 40 -5.94 -9.32 8.03
N VAL A 41 -6.62 -10.22 8.74
CA VAL A 41 -6.25 -10.57 10.11
C VAL A 41 -4.97 -11.40 10.21
N SER A 42 -4.44 -11.90 9.09
CA SER A 42 -3.14 -12.59 9.09
C SER A 42 -2.00 -11.63 9.47
N LEU A 43 -2.16 -10.35 9.19
CA LEU A 43 -1.22 -9.31 9.60
C LEU A 43 -1.09 -9.20 11.12
N PHE A 44 -2.12 -9.63 11.86
CA PHE A 44 -2.06 -9.68 13.33
C PHE A 44 -1.00 -10.66 13.85
N LEU A 45 -0.74 -11.74 13.15
CA LEU A 45 0.34 -12.69 13.50
C LEU A 45 1.72 -12.02 13.42
N ARG A 46 1.82 -10.94 12.66
CA ARG A 46 3.02 -10.11 12.57
C ARG A 46 3.03 -9.07 13.68
N SER A 47 2.01 -8.22 13.74
CA SER A 47 1.87 -7.17 14.76
C SER A 47 0.44 -6.65 14.79
N LYS A 48 -0.05 -6.34 16.02
CA LYS A 48 -1.33 -5.66 16.19
C LYS A 48 -1.34 -4.26 15.55
N ALA A 49 -0.23 -3.53 15.61
CA ALA A 49 -0.11 -2.21 15.00
C ALA A 49 -0.19 -2.31 13.47
N ILE A 50 0.47 -3.29 12.88
CA ILE A 50 0.41 -3.54 11.43
C ILE A 50 -1.04 -3.83 11.00
N ALA A 51 -1.74 -4.73 11.70
CA ALA A 51 -3.11 -5.10 11.35
C ALA A 51 -4.11 -3.93 11.49
N LEU A 52 -4.02 -3.16 12.57
CA LEU A 52 -4.88 -2.00 12.80
C LEU A 52 -4.58 -0.88 11.80
N TYR A 53 -3.31 -0.63 11.52
CA TYR A 53 -2.91 0.40 10.56
C TYR A 53 -3.29 0.03 9.12
N ASP A 54 -3.37 -1.26 8.79
CA ASP A 54 -3.88 -1.70 7.49
C ASP A 54 -5.34 -1.27 7.27
N GLY A 55 -6.21 -1.44 8.27
CA GLY A 55 -7.58 -0.94 8.20
C GLY A 55 -7.65 0.58 7.99
N ILE A 56 -6.75 1.34 8.62
CA ILE A 56 -6.64 2.78 8.42
C ILE A 56 -6.20 3.10 6.98
N LYS A 57 -5.19 2.41 6.45
CA LYS A 57 -4.71 2.59 5.07
C LYS A 57 -5.83 2.34 4.05
N GLN A 58 -6.55 1.25 4.20
CA GLN A 58 -7.66 0.90 3.31
C GLN A 58 -8.76 1.96 3.34
N GLY A 59 -9.12 2.45 4.53
CA GLY A 59 -10.10 3.53 4.68
C GLY A 59 -9.61 4.85 4.09
N ALA A 60 -8.35 5.20 4.27
CA ALA A 60 -7.75 6.41 3.70
C ALA A 60 -7.66 6.33 2.17
N LEU A 61 -7.28 5.17 1.63
CA LEU A 61 -7.25 4.95 0.20
C LEU A 61 -8.64 5.18 -0.43
N ALA A 62 -9.69 4.59 0.16
CA ALA A 62 -11.06 4.77 -0.32
C ALA A 62 -11.57 6.23 -0.19
N ARG A 63 -11.03 6.99 0.77
CA ARG A 63 -11.42 8.40 0.99
C ARG A 63 -10.76 9.37 0.03
N TYR A 64 -9.47 9.19 -0.25
CA TYR A 64 -8.67 10.17 -0.99
C TYR A 64 -8.50 9.84 -2.47
N TYR A 65 -8.69 8.56 -2.83
CA TYR A 65 -8.43 8.07 -4.17
C TYR A 65 -9.56 7.14 -4.65
N ASP A 66 -9.74 7.07 -5.96
CA ASP A 66 -10.61 6.09 -6.59
C ASP A 66 -9.93 4.71 -6.58
N LYS A 67 -10.29 3.90 -5.57
CA LYS A 67 -9.72 2.56 -5.38
C LYS A 67 -10.05 1.60 -6.51
N ASP A 68 -11.21 1.79 -7.17
CA ASP A 68 -11.64 0.90 -8.25
C ASP A 68 -10.80 1.18 -9.51
N MET A 69 -10.57 2.45 -9.82
CA MET A 69 -9.65 2.85 -10.90
C MET A 69 -8.23 2.35 -10.64
N LEU A 70 -7.72 2.51 -9.42
CA LEU A 70 -6.39 2.04 -9.05
C LEU A 70 -6.28 0.51 -9.12
N GLY A 71 -7.26 -0.20 -8.56
CA GLY A 71 -7.33 -1.67 -8.59
C GLY A 71 -7.35 -2.20 -10.03
N LEU A 72 -8.13 -1.57 -10.87
CA LEU A 72 -8.26 -1.91 -12.27
C LEU A 72 -6.96 -1.70 -13.06
N TYR A 73 -6.27 -0.58 -12.82
CA TYR A 73 -4.92 -0.35 -13.37
C TYR A 73 -3.96 -1.47 -12.94
N LEU A 74 -3.92 -1.81 -11.66
CA LEU A 74 -3.01 -2.83 -11.13
C LEU A 74 -3.28 -4.20 -11.76
N VAL A 75 -4.54 -4.64 -11.79
CA VAL A 75 -4.93 -5.92 -12.41
C VAL A 75 -4.51 -5.96 -13.89
N LYS A 76 -4.77 -4.90 -14.64
CA LYS A 76 -4.39 -4.84 -16.05
C LYS A 76 -2.87 -4.88 -16.24
N LYS A 77 -2.12 -4.11 -15.45
CA LYS A 77 -0.66 -4.06 -15.54
C LYS A 77 -0.03 -5.42 -15.21
N ILE A 78 -0.52 -6.10 -14.17
CA ILE A 78 -0.09 -7.46 -13.79
C ILE A 78 -0.34 -8.44 -14.93
N PHE A 79 -1.52 -8.40 -15.53
CA PHE A 79 -1.89 -9.28 -16.64
C PHE A 79 -0.99 -9.09 -17.87
N LEU A 80 -0.60 -7.84 -18.16
CA LEU A 80 0.20 -7.52 -19.34
C LEU A 80 1.72 -7.75 -19.16
N GLN A 81 2.25 -7.63 -17.95
CA GLN A 81 3.70 -7.52 -17.74
C GLN A 81 4.31 -8.61 -16.83
N ALA A 82 3.53 -9.55 -16.32
CA ALA A 82 4.02 -10.69 -15.53
C ALA A 82 4.99 -10.34 -14.37
N GLY A 83 4.76 -9.22 -13.69
CA GLY A 83 5.56 -8.75 -12.54
C GLY A 83 4.69 -8.41 -11.34
N GLU A 84 3.81 -9.34 -10.92
CA GLU A 84 2.80 -9.09 -9.87
C GLU A 84 3.42 -8.59 -8.56
N ASN A 85 4.45 -9.23 -8.09
CA ASN A 85 5.04 -8.94 -6.79
C ASN A 85 5.71 -7.55 -6.78
N GLU A 86 6.46 -7.25 -7.82
CA GLU A 86 7.19 -5.98 -7.96
C GLU A 86 6.21 -4.81 -8.12
N LEU A 87 5.18 -4.97 -8.95
CA LEU A 87 4.16 -3.94 -9.13
C LEU A 87 3.35 -3.70 -7.85
N THR A 88 2.94 -4.78 -7.17
CA THR A 88 2.22 -4.69 -5.89
C THR A 88 3.06 -3.99 -4.85
N PHE A 89 4.35 -4.32 -4.76
CA PHE A 89 5.29 -3.68 -3.86
C PHE A 89 5.42 -2.18 -4.13
N VAL A 90 5.63 -1.80 -5.40
CA VAL A 90 5.74 -0.40 -5.81
C VAL A 90 4.46 0.38 -5.51
N ALA A 91 3.30 -0.21 -5.84
CA ALA A 91 2.00 0.40 -5.58
C ALA A 91 1.80 0.62 -4.08
N GLN A 92 2.12 -0.35 -3.24
CA GLN A 92 2.04 -0.21 -1.79
C GLN A 92 2.92 0.92 -1.26
N LEU A 93 4.16 1.03 -1.71
CA LEU A 93 5.04 2.13 -1.31
C LEU A 93 4.46 3.50 -1.67
N CYS A 94 4.01 3.66 -2.92
CA CYS A 94 3.44 4.92 -3.40
C CYS A 94 2.12 5.27 -2.67
N ILE A 95 1.25 4.28 -2.45
CA ILE A 95 -0.02 4.47 -1.73
C ILE A 95 0.26 4.87 -0.29
N GLU A 96 1.15 4.17 0.40
CA GLU A 96 1.51 4.48 1.79
C GLU A 96 2.08 5.89 1.94
N GLU A 97 2.86 6.35 0.96
CA GLU A 97 3.36 7.72 0.94
C GLU A 97 2.23 8.73 0.67
N ALA A 98 1.38 8.43 -0.31
CA ALA A 98 0.28 9.33 -0.73
C ALA A 98 -0.78 9.56 0.36
N ILE A 99 -1.05 8.58 1.21
CA ILE A 99 -2.07 8.68 2.26
C ILE A 99 -1.49 9.00 3.64
N GLY A 100 -0.22 8.66 3.89
CA GLY A 100 0.34 8.62 5.24
C GLY A 100 0.31 9.97 5.95
N ASP A 101 0.73 11.03 5.29
CA ASP A 101 0.75 12.37 5.87
C ASP A 101 -0.66 12.97 5.92
N LYS A 102 -1.46 12.80 4.87
CA LYS A 102 -2.85 13.28 4.80
C LYS A 102 -3.69 12.77 5.98
N ILE A 103 -3.59 11.46 6.28
CA ILE A 103 -4.35 10.87 7.38
C ILE A 103 -3.87 11.34 8.75
N CYS A 104 -2.55 11.55 8.92
CA CYS A 104 -1.98 12.05 10.17
C CYS A 104 -2.27 13.54 10.41
N GLU A 105 -2.42 14.33 9.35
CA GLU A 105 -2.86 15.73 9.44
C GLU A 105 -4.32 15.84 9.86
N GLU A 106 -5.21 15.05 9.23
CA GLU A 106 -6.63 15.03 9.59
C GLU A 106 -6.90 14.39 10.96
N ARG A 107 -6.11 13.40 11.34
CA ARG A 107 -6.29 12.58 12.55
C ARG A 107 -4.97 12.37 13.28
N PRO A 108 -4.48 13.35 14.02
CA PRO A 108 -3.16 13.30 14.67
C PRO A 108 -2.94 12.09 15.59
N GLY A 109 -4.01 11.55 16.18
CA GLY A 109 -3.94 10.35 17.03
C GLY A 109 -3.54 9.06 16.31
N ILE A 110 -3.52 9.05 14.96
CA ILE A 110 -3.07 7.90 14.16
C ILE A 110 -1.53 7.86 14.07
N ARG A 111 -0.85 8.97 14.29
CA ARG A 111 0.60 9.10 14.11
C ARG A 111 1.40 8.09 14.94
N ASP A 112 1.02 7.86 16.18
CA ASP A 112 1.71 6.90 17.06
C ASP A 112 1.53 5.47 16.55
N MET A 113 0.33 5.12 16.07
CA MET A 113 0.06 3.80 15.49
C MET A 113 0.82 3.61 14.18
N GLN A 114 0.89 4.62 13.32
CA GLN A 114 1.68 4.60 12.10
C GLN A 114 3.16 4.39 12.42
N ARG A 115 3.70 5.12 13.41
CA ARG A 115 5.08 4.98 13.86
C ARG A 115 5.36 3.56 14.35
N GLN A 116 4.53 3.03 15.24
CA GLN A 116 4.67 1.67 15.77
C GLN A 116 4.61 0.63 14.65
N CYS A 117 3.70 0.80 13.69
CA CYS A 117 3.61 -0.08 12.52
C CYS A 117 4.92 -0.09 11.71
N MET A 118 5.51 1.08 11.48
CA MET A 118 6.78 1.19 10.74
C MET A 118 7.95 0.56 11.52
N GLU A 119 8.01 0.76 12.83
CA GLU A 119 9.01 0.13 13.71
C GLU A 119 8.88 -1.39 13.68
N ASP A 120 7.67 -1.93 13.85
CA ASP A 120 7.40 -3.36 13.81
C ASP A 120 7.76 -3.99 12.45
N ILE A 121 7.49 -3.30 11.34
CA ILE A 121 7.89 -3.76 10.00
C ILE A 121 9.41 -3.80 9.87
N LEU A 122 10.12 -2.77 10.34
CA LEU A 122 11.58 -2.75 10.27
C LEU A 122 12.21 -3.86 11.09
N GLU A 123 11.69 -4.13 12.29
CA GLU A 123 12.19 -5.20 13.17
C GLU A 123 11.93 -6.58 12.58
N GLN A 124 10.73 -6.83 12.04
CA GLN A 124 10.32 -8.17 11.59
C GLN A 124 10.80 -8.52 10.19
N GLU A 125 10.87 -7.56 9.28
CA GLU A 125 11.23 -7.82 7.89
C GLU A 125 12.68 -7.43 7.56
N PHE A 126 13.24 -6.45 8.29
CA PHE A 126 14.49 -5.81 7.91
C PHE A 126 15.43 -5.60 9.11
N ASP A 127 15.39 -6.50 10.10
CA ASP A 127 16.36 -6.50 11.21
C ASP A 127 17.82 -6.51 10.68
N ILE A 128 18.04 -7.26 9.61
CA ILE A 128 19.28 -7.21 8.84
C ILE A 128 19.02 -6.42 7.55
N LEU A 129 19.89 -5.45 7.22
CA LEU A 129 19.78 -4.70 5.98
C LEU A 129 19.74 -5.64 4.77
N PRO A 130 18.79 -5.45 3.84
CA PRO A 130 18.70 -6.23 2.61
C PRO A 130 20.01 -6.21 1.81
N ASP A 131 20.24 -7.26 1.01
CA ASP A 131 21.41 -7.35 0.11
C ASP A 131 21.49 -6.07 -0.76
N LEU A 132 22.71 -5.64 -1.06
CA LEU A 132 22.96 -4.47 -1.91
C LEU A 132 22.33 -4.60 -3.31
N ARG A 133 22.02 -5.82 -3.75
CA ARG A 133 21.34 -6.11 -5.02
C ARG A 133 19.81 -6.05 -4.92
N ASP A 134 19.27 -6.12 -3.71
CA ASP A 134 17.84 -6.01 -3.46
C ASP A 134 17.44 -4.51 -3.38
N ILE A 135 17.26 -3.88 -4.53
CA ILE A 135 16.84 -2.47 -4.60
C ILE A 135 15.45 -2.25 -3.98
N PRO A 136 14.42 -3.09 -4.26
CA PRO A 136 13.11 -2.94 -3.61
C PRO A 136 13.17 -2.97 -2.08
N GLY A 137 13.79 -3.97 -1.48
CA GLY A 137 13.92 -4.07 -0.02
C GLY A 137 14.66 -2.88 0.58
N ARG A 138 15.76 -2.45 -0.03
CA ARG A 138 16.53 -1.27 0.42
C ARG A 138 15.74 0.01 0.27
N LEU A 139 14.93 0.13 -0.77
CA LEU A 139 14.06 1.28 -0.99
C LEU A 139 13.00 1.36 0.11
N LYS A 140 12.34 0.25 0.45
CA LYS A 140 11.37 0.19 1.55
C LYS A 140 11.99 0.59 2.88
N VAL A 141 13.19 0.07 3.20
CA VAL A 141 13.94 0.47 4.41
C VAL A 141 14.23 1.96 4.42
N ALA A 142 14.68 2.53 3.29
CA ALA A 142 14.99 3.95 3.19
C ALA A 142 13.75 4.83 3.42
N VAL A 143 12.61 4.46 2.83
CA VAL A 143 11.32 5.15 3.03
C VAL A 143 10.89 5.11 4.49
N LEU A 144 10.85 3.92 5.10
CA LEU A 144 10.43 3.76 6.50
C LEU A 144 11.32 4.53 7.46
N ARG A 145 12.64 4.43 7.30
CA ARG A 145 13.59 5.15 8.16
C ARG A 145 13.54 6.65 7.97
N ARG A 146 13.34 7.13 6.74
CA ARG A 146 13.16 8.55 6.49
C ARG A 146 11.92 9.10 7.20
N ARG A 147 10.81 8.37 7.16
CA ARG A 147 9.57 8.76 7.84
C ARG A 147 9.72 8.73 9.36
N LEU A 148 10.34 7.70 9.92
CA LEU A 148 10.61 7.61 11.37
C LEU A 148 11.51 8.72 11.88
N ASN A 149 12.43 9.21 11.06
CA ASN A 149 13.37 10.28 11.40
C ASN A 149 12.92 11.67 10.89
N ASN A 150 11.62 11.89 10.66
CA ASN A 150 11.06 13.17 10.21
C ASN A 150 11.72 13.75 8.95
N GLY A 151 12.07 12.88 8.00
CA GLY A 151 12.75 13.25 6.75
C GLY A 151 14.27 13.25 6.80
N GLU A 152 14.87 13.19 7.99
CA GLU A 152 16.33 13.21 8.19
C GLU A 152 16.94 11.81 8.07
N TRP A 153 17.00 11.26 6.86
CA TRP A 153 17.68 9.99 6.61
C TRP A 153 18.57 10.07 5.37
N HIS A 154 19.83 9.66 5.52
CA HIS A 154 20.74 9.60 4.40
C HIS A 154 20.37 8.47 3.44
N VAL A 155 19.94 8.82 2.25
CA VAL A 155 19.59 7.88 1.19
C VAL A 155 20.79 7.62 0.30
N GLU A 156 21.04 6.35 -0.03
CA GLU A 156 22.09 5.98 -0.98
C GLU A 156 21.85 6.63 -2.35
N LYS A 157 22.92 7.09 -3.00
CA LYS A 157 22.82 7.78 -4.31
C LYS A 157 22.04 6.99 -5.35
N LYS A 158 22.18 5.66 -5.38
CA LYS A 158 21.47 4.79 -6.33
C LYS A 158 19.95 4.72 -6.09
N LEU A 159 19.50 5.02 -4.87
CA LEU A 159 18.06 5.03 -4.51
C LEU A 159 17.43 6.41 -4.70
N GLN A 160 18.23 7.46 -4.85
CA GLN A 160 17.76 8.84 -4.96
C GLN A 160 16.68 9.05 -6.03
N PRO A 161 16.85 8.58 -7.29
CA PRO A 161 15.85 8.76 -8.32
C PRO A 161 14.49 8.10 -8.01
N PHE A 162 14.52 6.97 -7.29
CA PHE A 162 13.31 6.27 -6.86
C PHE A 162 12.63 7.00 -5.68
N MET A 163 13.43 7.55 -4.75
CA MET A 163 12.91 8.34 -3.63
C MET A 163 12.19 9.60 -4.11
N GLU A 164 12.70 10.27 -5.15
CA GLU A 164 12.05 11.43 -5.75
C GLU A 164 10.66 11.08 -6.33
N LEU A 165 10.52 9.90 -6.91
CA LEU A 165 9.21 9.41 -7.38
C LEU A 165 8.26 9.10 -6.22
N ILE A 166 8.76 8.50 -5.15
CA ILE A 166 7.97 8.23 -3.94
C ILE A 166 7.50 9.55 -3.30
N GLU A 167 8.36 10.57 -3.25
CA GLU A 167 7.96 11.91 -2.80
C GLU A 167 6.87 12.53 -3.69
N ARG A 168 6.95 12.33 -5.01
CA ARG A 168 5.88 12.74 -5.92
C ARG A 168 4.58 12.01 -5.63
N ALA A 169 4.62 10.72 -5.29
CA ALA A 169 3.42 9.99 -4.88
C ALA A 169 2.79 10.62 -3.62
N GLY A 170 3.60 11.02 -2.63
CA GLY A 170 3.14 11.74 -1.44
C GLY A 170 2.42 13.06 -1.75
N ASN A 171 2.84 13.74 -2.80
CA ASN A 171 2.27 15.00 -3.25
C ASN A 171 1.12 14.84 -4.27
N SER A 172 0.77 13.60 -4.67
CA SER A 172 -0.30 13.37 -5.64
C SER A 172 -1.64 13.86 -5.12
N THR A 173 -2.38 14.56 -5.97
CA THR A 173 -3.68 15.15 -5.62
C THR A 173 -4.87 14.30 -6.05
N ASP A 174 -4.66 13.42 -7.03
CA ASP A 174 -5.69 12.56 -7.60
C ASP A 174 -5.16 11.16 -7.95
N THR A 175 -6.08 10.26 -8.27
CA THR A 175 -5.78 8.85 -8.57
C THR A 175 -4.94 8.68 -9.83
N LEU A 176 -5.11 9.53 -10.82
CA LEU A 176 -4.39 9.43 -12.09
C LEU A 176 -2.93 9.82 -11.94
N GLU A 177 -2.66 10.87 -11.16
CA GLU A 177 -1.30 11.27 -10.83
C GLU A 177 -0.59 10.16 -10.03
N LEU A 178 -1.29 9.56 -9.07
CA LEU A 178 -0.75 8.45 -8.30
C LEU A 178 -0.43 7.25 -9.20
N ILE A 179 -1.34 6.86 -10.11
CA ILE A 179 -1.12 5.78 -11.08
C ILE A 179 0.11 6.07 -11.96
N ARG A 180 0.27 7.30 -12.44
CA ARG A 180 1.45 7.69 -13.24
C ARG A 180 2.76 7.50 -12.49
N VAL A 181 2.78 7.88 -11.23
CA VAL A 181 3.99 7.73 -10.39
C VAL A 181 4.27 6.25 -10.15
N ILE A 182 3.25 5.45 -9.88
CA ILE A 182 3.39 4.00 -9.72
C ILE A 182 3.96 3.37 -11.01
N ASP A 183 3.41 3.73 -12.16
CA ASP A 183 3.86 3.23 -13.46
C ASP A 183 5.32 3.62 -13.75
N GLU A 184 5.68 4.87 -13.52
CA GLU A 184 7.04 5.36 -13.73
C GLU A 184 8.04 4.69 -12.77
N LEU A 185 7.70 4.55 -11.49
CA LEU A 185 8.56 3.90 -10.51
C LEU A 185 8.76 2.42 -10.83
N TYR A 186 7.67 1.71 -11.20
CA TYR A 186 7.73 0.32 -11.61
C TYR A 186 8.64 0.12 -12.83
N ASN A 187 8.43 0.90 -13.89
CA ASN A 187 9.21 0.77 -15.11
C ASN A 187 10.70 1.06 -14.87
N ARG A 188 11.04 2.06 -14.05
CA ARG A 188 12.44 2.37 -13.70
C ARG A 188 13.10 1.30 -12.81
N LEU A 189 12.33 0.60 -11.98
CA LEU A 189 12.85 -0.51 -11.19
C LEU A 189 13.10 -1.75 -12.05
N MET A 190 12.25 -2.00 -13.06
CA MET A 190 12.37 -3.14 -13.95
C MET A 190 13.41 -2.91 -15.07
N ASP A 191 13.56 -1.68 -15.53
CA ASP A 191 14.52 -1.27 -16.54
C ASP A 191 15.22 0.02 -16.10
N PRO A 192 16.45 -0.07 -15.57
CA PRO A 192 17.22 1.09 -15.12
C PRO A 192 17.54 2.11 -16.25
N ASP A 193 17.52 1.67 -17.51
CA ASP A 193 17.76 2.52 -18.68
C ASP A 193 16.43 3.09 -19.25
N PHE A 194 15.31 2.87 -18.55
CA PHE A 194 14.01 3.39 -18.93
C PHE A 194 14.01 4.92 -18.94
N GLU A 195 14.03 5.49 -20.11
CA GLU A 195 13.73 6.91 -20.32
C GLU A 195 12.21 7.08 -20.26
N SER A 196 11.75 7.89 -19.30
CA SER A 196 10.34 8.22 -19.11
C SER A 196 9.73 8.65 -20.46
N MET A 197 9.04 7.74 -21.11
CA MET A 197 8.21 8.12 -22.25
C MET A 197 7.08 8.97 -21.70
N HIS A 198 7.10 10.26 -22.01
CA HIS A 198 5.99 11.18 -21.73
C HIS A 198 4.78 10.80 -22.59
N GLY A 199 4.24 9.61 -22.34
CA GLY A 199 2.92 9.25 -22.83
C GLY A 199 1.91 10.23 -22.24
N THR A 200 1.08 10.84 -23.06
CA THR A 200 0.02 11.70 -22.56
C THR A 200 -0.92 10.88 -21.68
N LEU A 201 -1.52 11.52 -20.68
CA LEU A 201 -2.53 10.91 -19.80
C LEU A 201 -3.62 10.19 -20.61
N GLU A 202 -3.98 10.76 -21.76
CA GLU A 202 -4.93 10.18 -22.71
C GLU A 202 -4.48 8.83 -23.26
N GLN A 203 -3.19 8.61 -23.48
CA GLN A 203 -2.69 7.31 -23.96
C GLN A 203 -2.73 6.23 -22.89
N VAL A 204 -2.42 6.58 -21.63
CA VAL A 204 -2.52 5.65 -20.51
C VAL A 204 -3.99 5.36 -20.17
N LEU A 205 -4.86 6.35 -20.24
CA LEU A 205 -6.28 6.24 -19.94
C LEU A 205 -7.11 5.66 -21.10
N ALA A 206 -6.83 6.03 -22.36
CA ALA A 206 -7.57 5.50 -23.51
C ALA A 206 -7.42 3.97 -23.60
N VAL A 207 -6.20 3.48 -23.44
CA VAL A 207 -5.95 2.03 -23.33
C VAL A 207 -6.65 1.42 -22.12
N THR A 208 -6.83 2.16 -21.03
CA THR A 208 -7.46 1.65 -19.79
C THR A 208 -8.98 1.66 -19.88
N MET A 209 -9.60 2.70 -20.43
CA MET A 209 -11.08 2.84 -20.46
C MET A 209 -11.74 1.95 -21.52
N GLU A 210 -11.16 1.74 -22.68
CA GLU A 210 -11.70 0.84 -23.72
C GLU A 210 -11.67 -0.64 -23.25
N ASP A 211 -10.57 -1.08 -22.65
CA ASP A 211 -10.46 -2.44 -22.13
C ASP A 211 -11.33 -2.67 -20.89
N LEU A 212 -11.63 -1.63 -20.09
CA LEU A 212 -12.51 -1.70 -18.94
C LEU A 212 -13.94 -2.06 -19.29
N THR A 213 -14.42 -1.58 -20.45
CA THR A 213 -15.77 -1.88 -20.95
C THR A 213 -15.89 -3.36 -21.35
N GLU A 214 -14.87 -3.95 -21.94
CA GLU A 214 -14.87 -5.37 -22.30
C GLU A 214 -14.76 -6.29 -21.06
N TYR A 215 -13.95 -5.92 -20.06
CA TYR A 215 -13.75 -6.73 -18.85
C TYR A 215 -14.98 -6.71 -17.92
N SER A 216 -15.63 -5.56 -17.74
CA SER A 216 -16.85 -5.47 -16.95
C SER A 216 -17.98 -6.30 -17.54
N LEU A 217 -18.05 -6.42 -18.86
CA LEU A 217 -19.03 -7.26 -19.55
C LEU A 217 -18.71 -8.76 -19.43
N SER A 218 -17.45 -9.17 -19.29
CA SER A 218 -17.05 -10.57 -19.12
C SER A 218 -17.27 -11.10 -17.70
N LEU A 219 -17.19 -10.23 -16.67
CA LEU A 219 -17.44 -10.60 -15.27
C LEU A 219 -18.94 -10.72 -14.92
N ILE A 220 -19.83 -10.17 -15.75
CA ILE A 220 -21.28 -10.28 -15.57
C ILE A 220 -21.83 -11.62 -16.11
N HIS A 221 -21.02 -12.40 -16.84
CA HIS A 221 -21.42 -13.67 -17.45
C HIS A 221 -20.77 -14.91 -16.80
N ILE A 222 -20.19 -14.80 -15.62
CA ILE A 222 -19.79 -15.90 -14.75
C ILE A 222 -20.62 -15.84 -13.46
#